data_44f02d0011b7002181349f174d86f770
#
_entry.id   44f02d0011b7002181349f174d86f770
#
_cell.length_a   1.000
_cell.length_b   1.000
_cell.length_c   1.000
_cell.angle_alpha   90.00
_cell.angle_beta   90.00
_cell.angle_gamma   90.00
#
_symmetry.space_group_name_H-M   'P 1'
#
loop_
_entity.id
_entity.type
_entity.pdbx_description
1 polymer ?
#
loop_
_entity_poly.entity_id
_entity_poly.type
_entity_poly.pdbx_seq_one_letter_code
_entity_poly.pdbx_strand_id
1 'polypeptide(L)'
;MTEEQKSKCKKIIHSHAVAAGVGNLIPVPRTGVAADIVTMTTMAMALAAVFGDSITENVAKNMAIVAIKKTVLKQPIKTLAKELSKIIPGLGQIVAPAVSVAMLESAGWLLAEDMAYKAEMRK
;
A
#
# COMPACT_ATOMS: atom_id res chain seq x y z
N MET A 1 -14.38 -10.35 7.27
CA MET A 1 -13.03 -10.94 7.09
C MET A 1 -12.76 -11.90 8.24
N THR A 2 -12.40 -13.13 7.92
CA THR A 2 -12.02 -14.11 8.94
C THR A 2 -10.63 -13.78 9.50
N GLU A 3 -10.28 -14.35 10.65
CA GLU A 3 -8.96 -14.17 11.25
C GLU A 3 -7.85 -14.70 10.33
N GLU A 4 -8.11 -15.81 9.64
CA GLU A 4 -7.17 -16.36 8.66
C GLU A 4 -6.96 -15.42 7.48
N GLN A 5 -8.03 -14.87 6.93
CA GLN A 5 -7.96 -13.89 5.84
C GLN A 5 -7.21 -12.63 6.29
N LYS A 6 -7.50 -12.14 7.48
CA LYS A 6 -6.84 -10.97 8.06
C LYS A 6 -5.34 -11.20 8.22
N SER A 7 -4.95 -12.38 8.69
CA SER A 7 -3.53 -12.75 8.85
C SER A 7 -2.82 -12.79 7.49
N LYS A 8 -3.45 -13.37 6.48
CA LYS A 8 -2.89 -13.43 5.12
C LYS A 8 -2.75 -12.02 4.52
N CYS A 9 -3.77 -11.19 4.68
CA CYS A 9 -3.72 -9.79 4.22
C CYS A 9 -2.58 -9.03 4.89
N LYS A 10 -2.43 -9.18 6.19
CA LYS A 10 -1.36 -8.52 6.94
C LYS A 10 0.02 -8.88 6.39
N LYS A 11 0.27 -10.15 6.12
CA LYS A 11 1.54 -10.62 5.56
C LYS A 11 1.79 -10.03 4.17
N ILE A 12 0.78 -10.05 3.31
CA ILE A 12 0.88 -9.53 1.94
C ILE A 12 1.15 -8.03 1.97
N ILE A 13 0.36 -7.29 2.73
CA ILE A 13 0.47 -5.84 2.80
C ILE A 13 1.82 -5.43 3.37
N HIS A 14 2.20 -6.02 4.49
CA HIS A 14 3.45 -5.66 5.16
C HIS A 14 4.68 -5.99 4.31
N SER A 15 4.72 -7.19 3.71
CA SER A 15 5.87 -7.59 2.88
C SER A 15 6.03 -6.72 1.63
N HIS A 16 4.92 -6.35 0.98
CA HIS A 16 4.97 -5.46 -0.18
C HIS A 16 5.39 -4.04 0.22
N ALA A 17 4.85 -3.53 1.32
CA ALA A 17 5.18 -2.19 1.81
C ALA A 17 6.65 -2.07 2.19
N VAL A 18 7.18 -3.05 2.91
CA VAL A 18 8.59 -3.08 3.32
C VAL A 18 9.50 -3.21 2.10
N ALA A 19 9.15 -4.08 1.15
CA ALA A 19 9.93 -4.25 -0.08
C ALA A 19 10.00 -2.94 -0.87
N ALA A 20 8.90 -2.20 -0.95
CA ALA A 20 8.87 -0.89 -1.62
C ALA A 20 9.74 0.12 -0.88
N GLY A 21 9.70 0.14 0.45
CA GLY A 21 10.54 1.01 1.26
C GLY A 21 12.02 0.74 1.04
N VAL A 22 12.42 -0.52 1.00
CA VAL A 22 13.80 -0.93 0.72
C VAL A 22 14.20 -0.53 -0.70
N GLY A 23 13.30 -0.74 -1.67
CA GLY A 23 13.54 -0.33 -3.06
C GLY A 23 13.79 1.17 -3.21
N ASN A 24 13.10 1.99 -2.41
CA ASN A 24 13.28 3.45 -2.43
C ASN A 24 14.60 3.92 -1.81
N LEU A 25 15.32 3.06 -1.10
CA LEU A 25 16.66 3.36 -0.59
C LEU A 25 17.74 3.27 -1.67
N ILE A 26 17.45 2.58 -2.77
CA ILE A 26 18.38 2.46 -3.89
C ILE A 26 18.25 3.73 -4.75
N PRO A 27 19.34 4.46 -5.02
CA PRO A 27 19.29 5.69 -5.83
C PRO A 27 19.07 5.36 -7.31
N VAL A 28 17.85 4.96 -7.65
CA VAL A 28 17.42 4.70 -9.01
C VAL A 28 16.48 5.83 -9.43
N PRO A 29 16.58 6.38 -10.66
CA PRO A 29 15.72 7.50 -11.09
C PRO A 29 14.23 7.14 -11.26
N ARG A 30 13.80 5.98 -10.77
CA ARG A 30 12.41 5.50 -10.86
C ARG A 30 11.78 5.38 -9.49
N THR A 31 11.94 6.39 -8.68
CA THR A 31 11.36 6.40 -7.35
C THR A 31 10.12 7.27 -7.33
N GLY A 32 9.20 6.97 -6.43
CA GLY A 32 8.01 7.76 -6.22
C GLY A 32 6.73 7.06 -6.60
N VAL A 33 5.73 7.84 -7.00
CA VAL A 33 4.35 7.39 -7.18
C VAL A 33 4.24 6.23 -8.19
N ALA A 34 5.03 6.26 -9.25
CA ALA A 34 5.00 5.19 -10.27
C ALA A 34 5.41 3.83 -9.69
N ALA A 35 6.47 3.79 -8.88
CA ALA A 35 6.93 2.56 -8.22
C ALA A 35 5.89 2.08 -7.20
N ASP A 36 5.27 3.00 -6.47
CA ASP A 36 4.23 2.67 -5.50
C ASP A 36 2.99 2.09 -6.16
N ILE A 37 2.60 2.59 -7.35
CA ILE A 37 1.49 2.04 -8.13
C ILE A 37 1.80 0.62 -8.56
N VAL A 38 3.02 0.32 -9.01
CA VAL A 38 3.42 -1.04 -9.40
C VAL A 38 3.32 -1.99 -8.19
N THR A 39 3.86 -1.58 -7.05
CA THR A 39 3.79 -2.37 -5.80
C THR A 39 2.34 -2.61 -5.39
N MET A 40 1.51 -1.59 -5.40
CA MET A 40 0.10 -1.69 -5.04
C MET A 40 -0.68 -2.57 -6.03
N THR A 41 -0.35 -2.53 -7.30
CA THR A 41 -0.98 -3.38 -8.31
C THR A 41 -0.72 -4.85 -8.00
N THR A 42 0.53 -5.22 -7.72
CA THR A 42 0.90 -6.58 -7.33
C THR A 42 0.22 -6.98 -6.02
N MET A 43 0.20 -6.08 -5.05
CA MET A 43 -0.48 -6.29 -3.77
C MET A 43 -1.97 -6.54 -3.97
N ALA A 44 -2.63 -5.74 -4.83
CA ALA A 44 -4.06 -5.88 -5.10
C ALA A 44 -4.39 -7.26 -5.69
N MET A 45 -3.57 -7.75 -6.61
CA MET A 45 -3.76 -9.09 -7.19
C MET A 45 -3.61 -10.18 -6.14
N ALA A 46 -2.63 -10.06 -5.26
CA ALA A 46 -2.41 -11.01 -4.17
C ALA A 46 -3.56 -10.98 -3.14
N LEU A 47 -4.03 -9.78 -2.80
CA LEU A 47 -5.16 -9.62 -1.88
C LEU A 47 -6.44 -10.19 -2.46
N ALA A 48 -6.70 -10.01 -3.75
CA ALA A 48 -7.87 -10.58 -4.41
C ALA A 48 -7.89 -12.10 -4.26
N ALA A 49 -6.74 -12.75 -4.38
CA ALA A 49 -6.63 -14.21 -4.23
C ALA A 49 -7.01 -14.66 -2.82
N VAL A 50 -6.75 -13.87 -1.77
CA VAL A 50 -7.14 -14.20 -0.39
C VAL A 50 -8.67 -14.38 -0.28
N PHE A 51 -9.42 -13.58 -1.05
CA PHE A 51 -10.89 -13.61 -1.03
C PHE A 51 -11.47 -14.48 -2.15
N GLY A 52 -10.65 -15.32 -2.78
CA GLY A 52 -11.09 -16.23 -3.82
C GLY A 52 -11.41 -15.57 -5.14
N ASP A 53 -10.89 -14.39 -5.38
CA ASP A 53 -11.11 -13.64 -6.61
C ASP A 53 -9.85 -13.61 -7.47
N SER A 54 -10.04 -13.36 -8.76
CA SER A 54 -8.95 -13.19 -9.72
C SER A 54 -9.23 -11.93 -10.54
N ILE A 55 -8.35 -10.96 -10.46
CA ILE A 55 -8.49 -9.69 -11.18
C ILE A 55 -7.34 -9.52 -12.16
N THR A 56 -7.64 -8.83 -13.27
CA THR A 56 -6.62 -8.52 -14.27
C THR A 56 -5.67 -7.44 -13.73
N GLU A 57 -4.50 -7.34 -14.36
CA GLU A 57 -3.53 -6.30 -14.01
C GLU A 57 -4.11 -4.89 -14.16
N ASN A 58 -4.90 -4.65 -15.22
CA ASN A 58 -5.53 -3.35 -15.44
C ASN A 58 -6.53 -3.00 -14.33
N VAL A 59 -7.34 -3.95 -13.90
CA VAL A 59 -8.28 -3.75 -12.79
C VAL A 59 -7.51 -3.50 -11.50
N ALA A 60 -6.48 -4.30 -11.23
CA ALA A 60 -5.64 -4.13 -10.06
C ALA A 60 -4.97 -2.75 -10.02
N LYS A 61 -4.46 -2.29 -11.16
CA LYS A 61 -3.84 -0.97 -11.28
C LYS A 61 -4.82 0.15 -10.97
N ASN A 62 -6.04 0.07 -11.52
CA ASN A 62 -7.08 1.06 -11.25
C ASN A 62 -7.47 1.09 -9.78
N MET A 63 -7.61 -0.07 -9.15
CA MET A 63 -7.90 -0.18 -7.72
C MET A 63 -6.77 0.40 -6.88
N ALA A 64 -5.52 0.15 -7.28
CA ALA A 64 -4.33 0.67 -6.60
C ALA A 64 -4.31 2.20 -6.64
N ILE A 65 -4.56 2.79 -7.80
CA ILE A 65 -4.60 4.25 -7.97
C ILE A 65 -5.68 4.87 -7.08
N VAL A 66 -6.87 4.29 -7.05
CA VAL A 66 -7.96 4.77 -6.21
C VAL A 66 -7.61 4.68 -4.73
N ALA A 67 -7.02 3.56 -4.31
CA ALA A 67 -6.62 3.37 -2.90
C ALA A 67 -5.55 4.37 -2.47
N ILE A 68 -4.56 4.63 -3.33
CA ILE A 68 -3.51 5.60 -3.06
C ILE A 68 -4.11 7.01 -2.94
N LYS A 69 -4.99 7.39 -3.87
CA LYS A 69 -5.66 8.70 -3.83
C LYS A 69 -6.46 8.89 -2.55
N LYS A 70 -7.24 7.88 -2.14
CA LYS A 70 -8.02 7.94 -0.89
C LYS A 70 -7.12 8.07 0.33
N THR A 71 -6.02 7.35 0.36
CA THR A 71 -5.05 7.40 1.46
C THR A 71 -4.41 8.79 1.56
N VAL A 72 -4.00 9.35 0.44
CA VAL A 72 -3.40 10.68 0.39
C VAL A 72 -4.38 11.76 0.86
N LEU A 73 -5.66 11.63 0.50
CA LEU A 73 -6.70 12.57 0.93
C LEU A 73 -6.99 12.48 2.43
N LYS A 74 -6.95 11.26 3.00
CA LYS A 74 -7.20 11.06 4.44
C LYS A 74 -6.01 11.48 5.31
N GLN A 75 -4.80 11.21 4.85
CA GLN A 75 -3.58 11.53 5.59
C GLN A 75 -2.56 12.12 4.62
N PRO A 76 -2.52 13.46 4.50
CA PRO A 76 -1.56 14.09 3.60
C PRO A 76 -0.14 13.62 3.94
N ILE A 77 0.53 13.05 2.97
CA ILE A 77 1.89 12.52 3.11
C ILE A 77 2.85 13.60 3.66
N LYS A 78 2.61 14.85 3.29
CA LYS A 78 3.37 16.00 3.81
C LYS A 78 3.29 16.10 5.34
N THR A 79 2.12 15.81 5.91
CA THR A 79 1.93 15.85 7.37
C THR A 79 2.69 14.72 8.04
N LEU A 80 2.64 13.49 7.48
CA LEU A 80 3.40 12.35 7.99
C LEU A 80 4.91 12.60 7.90
N ALA A 81 5.39 13.13 6.78
CA ALA A 81 6.79 13.47 6.59
C ALA A 81 7.23 14.54 7.59
N LYS A 82 6.38 15.54 7.84
CA LYS A 82 6.64 16.63 8.77
C LYS A 82 6.70 16.14 10.21
N GLU A 83 5.80 15.21 10.60
CA GLU A 83 5.80 14.63 11.95
C GLU A 83 7.03 13.75 12.18
N LEU A 84 7.39 12.92 11.19
CA LEU A 84 8.58 12.08 11.27
C LEU A 84 9.87 12.92 11.36
N SER A 85 9.94 14.02 10.61
CA SER A 85 11.11 14.90 10.65
C SER A 85 11.30 15.62 12.00
N LYS A 86 10.22 15.80 12.77
CA LYS A 86 10.28 16.36 14.12
C LYS A 86 10.86 15.36 15.14
N ILE A 87 10.63 14.08 14.92
CA ILE A 87 11.06 13.03 15.84
C ILE A 87 12.53 12.66 15.61
N ILE A 88 13.00 12.75 14.35
CA ILE A 88 14.35 12.33 13.98
C ILE A 88 15.02 13.42 13.15
N PRO A 89 15.72 14.38 13.78
CA PRO A 89 16.40 15.46 13.04
C PRO A 89 17.51 14.91 12.15
N GLY A 90 17.60 15.42 10.93
CA GLY A 90 18.63 15.06 9.98
C GLY A 90 18.29 13.92 9.02
N LEU A 91 17.07 13.45 9.01
CA LEU A 91 16.65 12.26 8.23
C LEU A 91 15.84 12.55 6.97
N GLY A 92 16.08 13.69 6.31
CA GLY A 92 15.37 14.03 5.08
C GLY A 92 15.39 12.94 4.00
N GLN A 93 16.47 12.13 3.96
CA GLN A 93 16.59 11.03 3.00
C GLN A 93 15.96 9.72 3.46
N ILE A 94 15.78 9.53 4.77
CA ILE A 94 15.23 8.30 5.34
C ILE A 94 13.71 8.42 5.54
N VAL A 95 13.18 9.64 5.58
CA VAL A 95 11.75 9.90 5.75
C VAL A 95 10.93 9.40 4.55
N ALA A 96 11.45 9.55 3.33
CA ALA A 96 10.71 9.16 2.13
C ALA A 96 10.36 7.66 2.09
N PRO A 97 11.29 6.72 2.39
CA PRO A 97 10.93 5.30 2.46
C PRO A 97 9.92 4.98 3.55
N ALA A 98 10.05 5.60 4.73
CA ALA A 98 9.11 5.37 5.83
C ALA A 98 7.70 5.88 5.49
N VAL A 99 7.59 7.02 4.82
CA VAL A 99 6.32 7.57 4.37
C VAL A 99 5.68 6.66 3.31
N SER A 100 6.48 6.13 2.39
CA SER A 100 6.01 5.20 1.35
C SER A 100 5.47 3.92 2.00
N VAL A 101 6.19 3.35 2.97
CA VAL A 101 5.74 2.16 3.70
C VAL A 101 4.40 2.41 4.40
N ALA A 102 4.28 3.52 5.12
CA ALA A 102 3.06 3.86 5.85
C ALA A 102 1.87 4.07 4.89
N MET A 103 2.11 4.73 3.77
CA MET A 103 1.09 4.95 2.74
C MET A 103 0.63 3.63 2.14
N LEU A 104 1.55 2.76 1.77
CA LEU A 104 1.25 1.47 1.15
C LEU A 104 0.51 0.54 2.11
N GLU A 105 0.87 0.55 3.39
CA GLU A 105 0.14 -0.22 4.40
C GLU A 105 -1.30 0.28 4.54
N SER A 106 -1.50 1.58 4.66
CA SER A 106 -2.84 2.16 4.77
C SER A 106 -3.68 1.89 3.53
N ALA A 107 -3.11 2.11 2.34
CA ALA A 107 -3.79 1.85 1.08
C ALA A 107 -4.08 0.36 0.90
N GLY A 108 -3.15 -0.51 1.31
CA GLY A 108 -3.33 -1.96 1.26
C GLY A 108 -4.52 -2.41 2.11
N TRP A 109 -4.66 -1.87 3.31
CA TRP A 109 -5.81 -2.21 4.17
C TRP A 109 -7.12 -1.69 3.61
N LEU A 110 -7.13 -0.51 2.96
CA LEU A 110 -8.32 -0.03 2.24
C LEU A 110 -8.74 -1.01 1.14
N LEU A 111 -7.77 -1.53 0.38
CA LEU A 111 -8.04 -2.55 -0.65
C LEU A 111 -8.58 -3.83 -0.03
N ALA A 112 -7.95 -4.33 1.02
CA ALA A 112 -8.35 -5.57 1.67
C ALA A 112 -9.78 -5.47 2.22
N GLU A 113 -10.11 -4.37 2.88
CA GLU A 113 -11.45 -4.13 3.41
C GLU A 113 -12.49 -4.04 2.31
N ASP A 114 -12.18 -3.34 1.21
CA ASP A 114 -13.07 -3.23 0.06
C ASP A 114 -13.32 -4.59 -0.59
N MET A 115 -12.28 -5.38 -0.77
CA MET A 115 -12.38 -6.73 -1.33
C MET A 115 -13.16 -7.66 -0.42
N ALA A 116 -12.97 -7.57 0.89
CA ALA A 116 -13.72 -8.34 1.88
C ALA A 116 -15.21 -8.00 1.81
N TYR A 117 -15.54 -6.73 1.72
CA TYR A 117 -16.92 -6.25 1.59
C TYR A 117 -17.57 -6.80 0.32
N LYS A 118 -16.87 -6.70 -0.82
CA LYS A 118 -17.36 -7.22 -2.10
C LYS A 118 -17.54 -8.73 -2.07
N ALA A 119 -16.65 -9.45 -1.41
CA ALA A 119 -16.76 -10.90 -1.24
C ALA A 119 -18.02 -11.28 -0.43
N GLU A 120 -18.32 -10.53 0.63
CA GLU A 120 -19.55 -10.73 1.40
C GLU A 120 -20.81 -10.47 0.56
N MET A 121 -20.76 -9.43 -0.30
CA MET A 121 -21.88 -9.10 -1.17
C MET A 121 -22.16 -10.16 -2.25
N ARG A 122 -21.15 -10.98 -2.59
CA ARG A 122 -21.31 -12.06 -3.57
C ARG A 122 -21.88 -13.35 -2.97
N LYS A 123 -21.98 -13.44 -1.65
CA LYS A 123 -22.57 -14.62 -1.01
C LYS A 123 -24.14 -14.57 -1.10
#